data_e2699f7347ecf3c9864698c1d4bfa68a
#
_entry.id   e2699f7347ecf3c9864698c1d4bfa68a
#
_cell.length_a   1.000
_cell.length_b   1.000
_cell.length_c   1.000
_cell.angle_alpha   90.00
_cell.angle_beta   90.00
_cell.angle_gamma   90.00
#
_symmetry.space_group_name_H-M   'P 1'
#
loop_
_entity.id
_entity.type
_entity.pdbx_description
1 polymer ?
#
loop_
_entity_poly.entity_id
_entity_poly.type
_entity_poly.pdbx_seq_one_letter_code
_entity_poly.pdbx_strand_id
1 'polypeptide(L)'
;MPLQVLAVVATLVSIAPHGNRIELKLDHGGAELEWVSASTFRYRRVLNGALSASGDAAGDTAAEAVAITVKDEGADVKLRSRAIEVTIHKQGVALTVKKLDGTPLMADAAEPRSEAGGMVWERQTGAASSFYGLGPRAEAAFDLRGRSMRAEAPFLFCTAGYGEYHPGAGTYHFEFMDGGKYRVTGPELDYYFYYGPTPKEVFEEHNGQPHHTEPWMVSTERFGSWATLKASLWKIVQGSMSASILPIFDLAPYNTAPANLQARARQLGSLVARVQAGTVGLSGFRKQLDTFYGSYVAELQDRGFPVWHPLPLQFPDDAEGARHADEFMLGDEMLIAPIYEPGETRSVYLPRGVWTNLETNAATKGPATITVTTPSLPVFARNGAIVPLDAATGMGLHYFPNNGGEFFLLEGDLAVYSQAHAAPALDMVRLEIESKKDRDYQWVVHHVEKPKSVEFDEKQYREVAEVAALKDRTWYYDAALKNLHVRVKVKAGEDCIINLNFE
;
A
#
# COMPACT_ATOMS: atom_id res chain seq x y z
N MET A 1 -3.74 41.85 35.44
CA MET A 1 -2.80 41.65 34.35
C MET A 1 -2.33 40.20 34.45
N PRO A 2 -2.61 39.32 33.49
CA PRO A 2 -1.99 38.01 33.48
C PRO A 2 -0.51 38.21 33.15
N LEU A 3 0.39 37.66 33.99
CA LEU A 3 1.78 37.53 33.64
C LEU A 3 1.89 36.74 32.33
N GLN A 4 2.32 37.39 31.26
CA GLN A 4 2.85 36.70 30.11
C GLN A 4 4.15 36.01 30.59
N VAL A 5 4.10 34.72 30.81
CA VAL A 5 5.31 33.90 30.92
C VAL A 5 5.96 33.97 29.53
N LEU A 6 7.00 34.74 29.41
CA LEU A 6 7.87 34.71 28.23
C LEU A 6 8.32 33.23 28.10
N ALA A 7 7.90 32.58 27.03
CA ALA A 7 8.40 31.24 26.71
C ALA A 7 9.93 31.36 26.50
N VAL A 8 10.70 30.67 27.33
CA VAL A 8 12.16 30.64 27.19
C VAL A 8 12.44 29.74 26.01
N VAL A 9 13.02 30.30 24.96
CA VAL A 9 13.37 29.57 23.73
C VAL A 9 14.59 28.67 24.02
N ALA A 10 14.45 27.36 23.85
CA ALA A 10 15.53 26.42 24.08
C ALA A 10 16.68 26.62 23.08
N THR A 11 17.91 26.45 23.57
CA THR A 11 19.10 26.58 22.73
C THR A 11 19.90 25.28 22.75
N LEU A 12 20.30 24.82 21.57
CA LEU A 12 21.20 23.67 21.42
C LEU A 12 22.62 24.08 21.84
N VAL A 13 23.11 23.52 22.92
CA VAL A 13 24.46 23.81 23.48
C VAL A 13 25.53 22.96 22.80
N SER A 14 25.27 21.67 22.65
CA SER A 14 26.20 20.73 21.99
C SER A 14 25.46 19.48 21.53
N ILE A 15 26.11 18.72 20.66
CA ILE A 15 25.67 17.40 20.20
C ILE A 15 26.66 16.32 20.66
N ALA A 16 26.14 15.15 21.00
CA ALA A 16 26.95 14.00 21.39
C ALA A 16 26.52 12.78 20.56
N PRO A 17 27.27 12.41 19.50
CA PRO A 17 27.02 11.21 18.70
C PRO A 17 27.36 9.93 19.48
N HIS A 18 26.44 8.95 19.47
CA HIS A 18 26.57 7.62 20.04
C HIS A 18 26.09 6.57 19.03
N GLY A 19 26.91 6.23 18.04
CA GLY A 19 26.49 5.38 16.92
C GLY A 19 25.41 6.06 16.08
N ASN A 20 24.27 5.39 15.88
CA ASN A 20 23.12 5.92 15.14
C ASN A 20 22.33 7.00 15.92
N ARG A 21 22.58 7.12 17.22
CA ARG A 21 21.89 8.04 18.12
C ARG A 21 22.71 9.30 18.33
N ILE A 22 22.07 10.45 18.23
CA ILE A 22 22.65 11.77 18.45
C ILE A 22 21.89 12.46 19.59
N GLU A 23 22.52 12.58 20.74
CA GLU A 23 22.00 13.35 21.87
C GLU A 23 22.16 14.85 21.58
N LEU A 24 21.09 15.61 21.76
CA LEU A 24 21.05 17.05 21.63
C LEU A 24 21.00 17.66 23.04
N LYS A 25 22.16 18.20 23.52
CA LYS A 25 22.26 18.88 24.82
C LYS A 25 21.71 20.28 24.71
N LEU A 26 20.63 20.53 25.43
CA LEU A 26 19.94 21.81 25.44
C LEU A 26 20.26 22.58 26.72
N ASP A 27 20.09 23.90 26.72
CA ASP A 27 20.16 24.75 27.93
C ASP A 27 19.01 24.43 28.90
N HIS A 28 17.87 23.96 28.38
CA HIS A 28 16.77 23.41 29.17
C HIS A 28 16.00 22.36 28.34
N GLY A 29 15.45 21.35 29.04
CA GLY A 29 14.87 20.18 28.40
C GLY A 29 15.91 19.21 27.84
N GLY A 30 15.48 18.34 26.96
CA GLY A 30 16.32 17.34 26.27
C GLY A 30 15.74 16.95 24.94
N ALA A 31 16.62 16.61 24.00
CA ALA A 31 16.20 16.06 22.71
C ALA A 31 17.21 15.00 22.22
N GLU A 32 16.75 14.11 21.37
CA GLU A 32 17.59 13.15 20.68
C GLU A 32 17.06 12.88 19.28
N LEU A 33 17.95 12.52 18.39
CA LEU A 33 17.64 12.04 17.05
C LEU A 33 18.38 10.71 16.84
N GLU A 34 17.63 9.66 16.55
CA GLU A 34 18.15 8.30 16.33
C GLU A 34 17.87 7.86 14.89
N TRP A 35 18.93 7.58 14.13
CA TRP A 35 18.81 7.06 12.78
C TRP A 35 18.56 5.56 12.80
N VAL A 36 17.48 5.15 12.16
CA VAL A 36 17.07 3.75 12.02
C VAL A 36 17.54 3.18 10.69
N SER A 37 17.44 3.97 9.63
CA SER A 37 17.99 3.70 8.30
C SER A 37 18.55 5.00 7.70
N ALA A 38 19.07 4.97 6.48
CA ALA A 38 19.51 6.17 5.80
C ALA A 38 18.38 7.16 5.49
N SER A 39 17.14 6.67 5.42
CA SER A 39 15.91 7.40 5.09
C SER A 39 14.99 7.62 6.28
N THR A 40 15.27 6.98 7.42
CA THR A 40 14.38 6.99 8.59
C THR A 40 15.13 7.41 9.84
N PHE A 41 14.52 8.32 10.60
CA PHE A 41 14.97 8.66 11.95
C PHE A 41 13.79 8.79 12.92
N ARG A 42 14.06 8.57 14.22
CA ARG A 42 13.18 8.90 15.34
C ARG A 42 13.65 10.19 15.98
N TYR A 43 12.74 11.11 16.27
CA TYR A 43 13.02 12.33 17.03
C TYR A 43 12.19 12.39 18.28
N ARG A 44 12.85 12.65 19.42
CA ARG A 44 12.22 12.78 20.73
C ARG A 44 12.64 14.07 21.38
N ARG A 45 11.68 14.78 22.01
CA ARG A 45 11.97 16.03 22.73
C ARG A 45 11.10 16.19 23.97
N VAL A 46 11.71 16.64 25.06
CA VAL A 46 11.01 17.12 26.26
C VAL A 46 11.38 18.56 26.52
N LEU A 47 10.40 19.39 26.93
CA LEU A 47 10.62 20.82 27.20
C LEU A 47 11.30 21.05 28.54
N ASN A 48 11.11 20.17 29.51
CA ASN A 48 11.68 20.25 30.84
C ASN A 48 12.19 18.89 31.30
N GLY A 49 13.28 18.89 32.08
CA GLY A 49 13.90 17.66 32.58
C GLY A 49 14.72 16.91 31.54
N ALA A 50 15.08 15.69 31.85
CA ALA A 50 15.81 14.78 30.95
C ALA A 50 14.86 13.86 30.20
N LEU A 51 15.24 13.48 28.97
CA LEU A 51 14.57 12.42 28.25
C LEU A 51 14.65 11.11 29.06
N SER A 52 13.53 10.44 29.23
CA SER A 52 13.51 9.06 29.72
C SER A 52 14.24 8.16 28.71
N ALA A 53 14.95 7.13 29.25
CA ALA A 53 15.47 6.09 28.37
C ALA A 53 14.34 5.55 27.50
N SER A 54 14.59 5.33 26.19
CA SER A 54 13.59 4.75 25.29
C SER A 54 13.16 3.41 25.88
N GLY A 55 11.85 3.29 26.19
CA GLY A 55 11.28 2.04 26.72
C GLY A 55 11.18 0.93 25.67
N ASP A 56 11.50 1.20 24.44
CA ASP A 56 11.60 0.22 23.36
C ASP A 56 12.97 -0.47 23.43
N ALA A 57 13.08 -1.39 24.38
CA ALA A 57 13.93 -2.55 24.21
C ALA A 57 13.31 -3.45 23.12
N ALA A 58 13.13 -2.95 21.90
CA ALA A 58 13.19 -3.79 20.72
C ALA A 58 14.56 -4.39 20.75
N GLY A 59 14.62 -5.70 21.01
CA GLY A 59 15.83 -6.43 21.40
C GLY A 59 17.01 -6.02 20.56
N ASP A 60 18.16 -5.99 21.21
CA ASP A 60 19.52 -5.69 20.77
C ASP A 60 19.94 -6.48 19.51
N THR A 61 19.12 -6.49 18.47
CA THR A 61 19.57 -6.73 17.10
C THR A 61 20.32 -5.47 16.73
N ALA A 62 21.66 -5.55 16.77
CA ALA A 62 22.57 -4.50 16.42
C ALA A 62 22.09 -3.83 15.12
N ALA A 63 21.39 -2.70 15.25
CA ALA A 63 20.94 -1.93 14.11
C ALA A 63 22.15 -1.63 13.23
N GLU A 64 22.07 -1.88 11.95
CA GLU A 64 23.16 -1.60 11.01
C GLU A 64 23.60 -0.14 11.17
N ALA A 65 24.91 0.09 11.27
CA ALA A 65 25.44 1.42 11.49
C ALA A 65 25.13 2.32 10.29
N VAL A 66 24.38 3.38 10.54
CA VAL A 66 24.04 4.37 9.51
C VAL A 66 25.16 5.40 9.38
N ALA A 67 25.72 5.54 8.20
CA ALA A 67 26.77 6.52 7.94
C ALA A 67 26.18 7.95 7.92
N ILE A 68 26.45 8.76 8.94
CA ILE A 68 25.96 10.13 9.09
C ILE A 68 27.14 11.11 9.13
N THR A 69 27.09 12.11 8.28
CA THR A 69 28.00 13.25 8.35
C THR A 69 27.39 14.33 9.22
N VAL A 70 28.14 14.79 10.21
CA VAL A 70 27.74 15.89 11.10
C VAL A 70 28.57 17.12 10.81
N LYS A 71 27.92 18.27 10.58
CA LYS A 71 28.59 19.55 10.32
C LYS A 71 27.96 20.66 11.14
N ASP A 72 28.76 21.33 11.95
CA ASP A 72 28.36 22.53 12.68
C ASP A 72 28.63 23.75 11.77
N GLU A 73 27.60 24.50 11.44
CA GLU A 73 27.66 25.71 10.59
C GLU A 73 27.31 26.98 11.39
N GLY A 74 27.65 27.04 12.66
CA GLY A 74 27.42 28.21 13.52
C GLY A 74 26.00 28.25 14.07
N ALA A 75 25.02 28.79 13.36
CA ALA A 75 23.63 28.86 13.80
C ALA A 75 22.92 27.52 13.67
N ASP A 76 23.44 26.65 12.83
CA ASP A 76 22.79 25.37 12.44
C ASP A 76 23.75 24.19 12.62
N VAL A 77 23.19 23.02 12.89
CA VAL A 77 23.88 21.73 12.79
C VAL A 77 23.22 20.91 11.70
N LYS A 78 24.00 20.44 10.73
CA LYS A 78 23.54 19.58 9.65
C LYS A 78 23.94 18.14 9.88
N LEU A 79 22.96 17.26 9.77
CA LEU A 79 23.10 15.81 9.83
C LEU A 79 22.72 15.26 8.45
N ARG A 80 23.65 14.62 7.76
CA ARG A 80 23.42 14.15 6.39
C ARG A 80 23.67 12.65 6.29
N SER A 81 22.66 11.91 5.86
CA SER A 81 22.75 10.52 5.43
C SER A 81 22.96 10.43 3.92
N ARG A 82 22.94 9.21 3.37
CA ARG A 82 22.93 9.00 1.91
C ARG A 82 21.58 9.31 1.25
N ALA A 83 20.50 9.57 2.01
CA ALA A 83 19.14 9.77 1.50
C ALA A 83 18.62 11.20 1.75
N ILE A 84 18.84 11.76 2.93
CA ILE A 84 18.28 13.04 3.38
C ILE A 84 19.30 13.88 4.17
N GLU A 85 18.99 15.17 4.29
CA GLU A 85 19.68 16.12 5.17
C GLU A 85 18.69 16.66 6.21
N VAL A 86 19.04 16.54 7.50
CA VAL A 86 18.33 17.14 8.63
C VAL A 86 19.14 18.30 9.15
N THR A 87 18.57 19.50 9.12
CA THR A 87 19.16 20.70 9.73
C THR A 87 18.48 20.96 11.06
N ILE A 88 19.28 21.14 12.12
CA ILE A 88 18.82 21.53 13.45
C ILE A 88 19.22 22.98 13.67
N HIS A 89 18.24 23.88 13.77
CA HIS A 89 18.48 25.28 14.11
C HIS A 89 18.81 25.37 15.61
N LYS A 90 19.97 25.92 15.98
CA LYS A 90 20.41 25.91 17.39
C LYS A 90 19.48 26.68 18.30
N GLN A 91 18.92 27.81 17.84
CA GLN A 91 17.91 28.55 18.57
C GLN A 91 16.51 27.97 18.29
N GLY A 92 15.79 27.58 19.32
CA GLY A 92 14.48 26.95 19.21
C GLY A 92 14.52 25.44 18.93
N VAL A 93 15.67 24.89 18.53
CA VAL A 93 15.89 23.47 18.22
C VAL A 93 14.86 22.96 17.19
N ALA A 94 14.57 23.83 16.20
CA ALA A 94 13.67 23.50 15.11
C ALA A 94 14.37 22.65 14.06
N LEU A 95 13.64 21.68 13.49
CA LEU A 95 14.12 20.78 12.47
C LEU A 95 13.68 21.21 11.07
N THR A 96 14.59 21.09 10.10
CA THR A 96 14.25 21.16 8.68
C THR A 96 14.80 19.92 7.99
N VAL A 97 13.96 19.21 7.25
CA VAL A 97 14.34 18.00 6.51
C VAL A 97 14.24 18.28 5.02
N LYS A 98 15.30 17.91 4.29
CA LYS A 98 15.41 18.13 2.83
C LYS A 98 15.91 16.87 2.13
N LYS A 99 15.56 16.75 0.86
CA LYS A 99 16.22 15.83 -0.06
C LYS A 99 17.68 16.29 -0.28
N LEU A 100 18.52 15.40 -0.78
CA LEU A 100 19.95 15.74 -1.05
C LEU A 100 20.14 16.79 -2.15
N ASP A 101 19.14 16.98 -3.01
CA ASP A 101 19.11 18.04 -4.02
C ASP A 101 18.67 19.41 -3.46
N GLY A 102 18.37 19.47 -2.15
CA GLY A 102 17.93 20.68 -1.46
C GLY A 102 16.42 20.90 -1.44
N THR A 103 15.63 20.05 -2.10
CA THR A 103 14.16 20.12 -2.09
C THR A 103 13.63 19.94 -0.66
N PRO A 104 12.83 20.89 -0.12
CA PRO A 104 12.29 20.76 1.23
C PRO A 104 11.23 19.65 1.29
N LEU A 105 11.28 18.85 2.36
CA LEU A 105 10.29 17.85 2.70
C LEU A 105 9.38 18.38 3.82
N MET A 106 9.99 18.76 4.96
CA MET A 106 9.28 19.22 6.15
C MET A 106 10.16 20.21 6.93
N ALA A 107 9.54 21.18 7.59
CA ALA A 107 10.19 22.04 8.56
C ALA A 107 9.28 22.27 9.77
N ASP A 108 9.87 22.45 10.95
CA ASP A 108 9.16 22.99 12.09
C ASP A 108 8.81 24.46 11.82
N ALA A 109 7.52 24.81 11.94
CA ALA A 109 7.03 26.16 11.69
C ALA A 109 7.15 27.06 12.93
N ALA A 110 7.20 26.46 14.12
CA ALA A 110 7.35 27.13 15.39
C ALA A 110 8.02 26.20 16.42
N GLU A 111 8.58 26.78 17.48
CA GLU A 111 9.08 25.97 18.60
C GLU A 111 7.96 25.19 19.27
N PRO A 112 8.17 23.89 19.61
CA PRO A 112 7.23 23.11 20.39
C PRO A 112 6.95 23.75 21.72
N ARG A 113 5.68 23.67 22.16
CA ARG A 113 5.23 24.27 23.42
C ARG A 113 4.25 23.36 24.16
N SER A 114 4.12 23.58 25.46
CA SER A 114 3.11 22.90 26.28
C SER A 114 1.82 23.74 26.33
N GLU A 115 0.70 23.11 26.02
CA GLU A 115 -0.64 23.68 26.15
C GLU A 115 -1.52 22.76 27.00
N ALA A 116 -2.75 23.20 27.33
CA ALA A 116 -3.67 22.44 28.18
C ALA A 116 -4.03 21.04 27.63
N GLY A 117 -3.82 20.79 26.33
CA GLY A 117 -4.06 19.49 25.68
C GLY A 117 -2.82 18.61 25.51
N GLY A 118 -1.64 19.06 25.97
CA GLY A 118 -0.38 18.33 25.81
C GLY A 118 0.73 19.13 25.13
N MET A 119 1.63 18.43 24.48
CA MET A 119 2.68 19.01 23.65
C MET A 119 2.09 19.43 22.30
N VAL A 120 2.43 20.65 21.85
CA VAL A 120 2.02 21.19 20.55
C VAL A 120 3.23 21.49 19.70
N TRP A 121 3.22 21.05 18.46
CA TRP A 121 4.20 21.45 17.45
C TRP A 121 3.53 21.68 16.10
N GLU A 122 4.16 22.49 15.28
CA GLU A 122 3.63 22.90 13.99
C GLU A 122 4.62 22.59 12.89
N ARG A 123 4.09 22.10 11.77
CA ARG A 123 4.86 21.71 10.60
C ARG A 123 4.51 22.56 9.38
N GLN A 124 5.50 22.74 8.52
CA GLN A 124 5.36 23.33 7.21
C GLN A 124 5.95 22.38 6.17
N THR A 125 5.19 22.12 5.12
CA THR A 125 5.63 21.40 3.92
C THR A 125 5.25 22.18 2.67
N GLY A 126 5.42 21.60 1.47
CA GLY A 126 5.03 22.28 0.23
C GLY A 126 3.54 22.66 0.21
N ALA A 127 3.21 23.87 -0.26
CA ALA A 127 1.82 24.37 -0.24
C ALA A 127 0.82 23.52 -1.03
N ALA A 128 1.27 22.76 -2.02
CA ALA A 128 0.45 21.86 -2.83
C ALA A 128 0.36 20.44 -2.24
N SER A 129 1.02 20.16 -1.11
CA SER A 129 1.02 18.82 -0.53
C SER A 129 -0.36 18.41 -0.01
N SER A 130 -0.72 17.17 -0.27
CA SER A 130 -1.87 16.47 0.31
C SER A 130 -1.41 15.56 1.44
N PHE A 131 -2.32 15.27 2.37
CA PHE A 131 -2.06 14.46 3.54
C PHE A 131 -3.05 13.31 3.60
N TYR A 132 -2.55 12.09 3.84
CA TYR A 132 -3.35 10.87 3.93
C TYR A 132 -2.98 10.09 5.20
N GLY A 133 -3.85 9.18 5.63
CA GLY A 133 -3.57 8.36 6.79
C GLY A 133 -4.46 8.66 8.00
N LEU A 134 -3.91 8.54 9.21
CA LEU A 134 -4.56 8.76 10.52
C LEU A 134 -5.69 7.78 10.84
N GLY A 135 -5.56 6.54 10.36
CA GLY A 135 -6.45 5.43 10.74
C GLY A 135 -7.62 5.17 9.80
N PRO A 136 -8.34 4.08 10.05
CA PRO A 136 -9.51 3.68 9.25
C PRO A 136 -10.67 4.65 9.46
N ARG A 137 -11.18 5.22 8.37
CA ARG A 137 -12.31 6.16 8.41
C ARG A 137 -13.44 5.70 7.48
N ALA A 138 -14.68 5.94 7.87
CA ALA A 138 -15.87 5.67 7.07
C ALA A 138 -16.19 6.85 6.13
N GLU A 139 -15.20 7.31 5.35
CA GLU A 139 -15.27 8.52 4.53
C GLU A 139 -14.75 8.27 3.11
N ALA A 140 -15.36 8.93 2.12
CA ALA A 140 -15.03 8.76 0.72
C ALA A 140 -13.71 9.42 0.28
N ALA A 141 -13.25 10.46 0.98
CA ALA A 141 -12.07 11.22 0.60
C ALA A 141 -10.85 10.88 1.45
N PHE A 142 -9.69 10.70 0.81
CA PHE A 142 -8.42 10.45 1.49
C PHE A 142 -7.79 11.71 2.05
N ASP A 143 -7.85 12.83 1.32
CA ASP A 143 -7.12 14.05 1.63
C ASP A 143 -7.63 14.70 2.93
N LEU A 144 -6.69 15.03 3.80
CA LEU A 144 -6.93 15.58 5.13
C LEU A 144 -6.84 17.11 5.17
N ARG A 145 -6.51 17.78 4.08
CA ARG A 145 -6.42 19.26 4.05
C ARG A 145 -7.71 19.92 4.51
N GLY A 146 -7.57 20.95 5.35
CA GLY A 146 -8.70 21.67 5.95
C GLY A 146 -9.47 20.87 7.02
N ARG A 147 -8.94 19.73 7.48
CA ARG A 147 -9.59 18.88 8.48
C ARG A 147 -8.91 18.92 9.83
N SER A 148 -9.67 18.57 10.85
CA SER A 148 -9.20 18.36 12.21
C SER A 148 -9.55 16.93 12.62
N MET A 149 -8.56 16.17 13.11
CA MET A 149 -8.69 14.74 13.35
C MET A 149 -8.00 14.30 14.63
N ARG A 150 -8.52 13.22 15.23
CA ARG A 150 -7.89 12.52 16.36
C ARG A 150 -7.56 11.09 15.96
N ALA A 151 -6.40 10.62 16.36
CA ALA A 151 -5.95 9.26 16.10
C ALA A 151 -5.05 8.73 17.23
N GLU A 152 -5.08 7.42 17.44
CA GLU A 152 -4.17 6.70 18.32
C GLU A 152 -3.11 6.04 17.46
N ALA A 153 -1.83 6.07 17.91
CA ALA A 153 -0.69 5.57 17.13
C ALA A 153 -0.75 5.97 15.64
N PRO A 154 -0.87 7.28 15.33
CA PRO A 154 -1.18 7.75 13.99
C PRO A 154 0.00 7.61 13.04
N PHE A 155 -0.26 7.04 11.86
CA PHE A 155 0.61 7.14 10.69
C PHE A 155 0.03 8.17 9.72
N LEU A 156 0.86 9.14 9.32
CA LEU A 156 0.56 10.18 8.35
C LEU A 156 1.46 10.02 7.14
N PHE A 157 0.89 10.09 5.94
CA PHE A 157 1.64 10.21 4.69
C PHE A 157 1.43 11.59 4.07
N CYS A 158 2.52 12.22 3.61
CA CYS A 158 2.51 13.51 2.91
C CYS A 158 3.05 13.32 1.47
N THR A 159 2.34 13.87 0.49
CA THR A 159 2.74 13.79 -0.92
C THR A 159 4.02 14.55 -1.27
N ALA A 160 4.63 15.27 -0.32
CA ALA A 160 6.00 15.77 -0.46
C ALA A 160 7.06 14.65 -0.49
N GLY A 161 6.68 13.40 -0.17
CA GLY A 161 7.51 12.21 -0.19
C GLY A 161 8.06 11.85 1.20
N TYR A 162 7.21 11.97 2.22
CA TYR A 162 7.56 11.50 3.58
C TYR A 162 6.35 11.00 4.34
N GLY A 163 6.62 10.24 5.40
CA GLY A 163 5.64 9.86 6.41
C GLY A 163 6.07 10.23 7.81
N GLU A 164 5.12 10.36 8.73
CA GLU A 164 5.33 10.46 10.17
C GLU A 164 4.51 9.39 10.89
N TYR A 165 5.08 8.83 11.95
CA TYR A 165 4.40 7.91 12.85
C TYR A 165 4.69 8.29 14.30
N HIS A 166 3.66 8.37 15.12
CA HIS A 166 3.77 8.71 16.54
C HIS A 166 3.49 7.47 17.39
N PRO A 167 4.53 6.81 17.96
CA PRO A 167 4.39 5.54 18.67
C PRO A 167 3.82 5.69 20.08
N GLY A 168 3.78 6.90 20.63
CA GLY A 168 3.39 7.18 22.00
C GLY A 168 1.97 6.72 22.35
N ALA A 169 1.79 6.30 23.60
CA ALA A 169 0.46 5.94 24.11
C ALA A 169 -0.42 7.19 24.25
N GLY A 170 -1.64 7.11 23.73
CA GLY A 170 -2.65 8.18 23.84
C GLY A 170 -3.13 8.69 22.50
N THR A 171 -3.93 9.74 22.56
CA THR A 171 -4.57 10.31 21.37
C THR A 171 -3.82 11.56 20.92
N TYR A 172 -3.48 11.58 19.65
CA TYR A 172 -2.93 12.74 18.95
C TYR A 172 -4.06 13.48 18.21
N HIS A 173 -3.97 14.80 18.19
CA HIS A 173 -4.90 15.67 17.48
C HIS A 173 -4.16 16.41 16.37
N PHE A 174 -4.62 16.26 15.14
CA PHE A 174 -4.06 16.88 13.94
C PHE A 174 -5.02 17.95 13.41
N GLU A 175 -4.48 19.11 13.06
CA GLU A 175 -5.20 20.20 12.40
C GLU A 175 -4.46 20.55 11.11
N PHE A 176 -5.07 20.26 9.96
CA PHE A 176 -4.49 20.56 8.64
C PHE A 176 -4.98 21.92 8.16
N MET A 177 -4.06 22.82 7.94
CA MET A 177 -4.31 24.20 7.54
C MET A 177 -3.92 24.41 6.08
N ASP A 178 -4.33 25.54 5.51
CA ASP A 178 -3.95 25.91 4.15
C ASP A 178 -2.43 26.14 4.02
N GLY A 179 -1.94 26.01 2.78
CA GLY A 179 -0.54 26.27 2.46
C GLY A 179 0.44 25.19 2.92
N GLY A 180 -0.02 23.97 3.15
CA GLY A 180 0.81 22.84 3.55
C GLY A 180 1.27 22.89 5.00
N LYS A 181 0.52 23.55 5.85
CA LYS A 181 0.75 23.60 7.31
C LYS A 181 -0.11 22.59 8.04
N TYR A 182 0.44 22.02 9.09
CA TYR A 182 -0.37 21.26 10.05
C TYR A 182 0.17 21.42 11.47
N ARG A 183 -0.74 21.29 12.42
CA ARG A 183 -0.45 21.31 13.86
C ARG A 183 -0.74 19.93 14.42
N VAL A 184 0.12 19.47 15.31
CA VAL A 184 -0.08 18.26 16.08
C VAL A 184 -0.13 18.63 17.57
N THR A 185 -1.10 18.08 18.28
CA THR A 185 -1.17 18.12 19.74
C THR A 185 -1.19 16.69 20.25
N GLY A 186 -0.27 16.33 21.10
CA GLY A 186 -0.11 14.96 21.59
C GLY A 186 0.42 14.90 23.03
N PRO A 187 0.42 13.71 23.64
CA PRO A 187 0.93 13.53 25.00
C PRO A 187 2.44 13.82 25.10
N GLU A 188 3.18 13.54 24.02
CA GLU A 188 4.63 13.70 23.93
C GLU A 188 5.05 14.06 22.51
N LEU A 189 6.23 14.65 22.36
CA LEU A 189 6.85 14.87 21.06
C LEU A 189 7.83 13.73 20.82
N ASP A 190 7.32 12.68 20.21
CA ASP A 190 8.02 11.47 19.82
C ASP A 190 7.46 11.01 18.47
N TYR A 191 8.29 10.96 17.44
CA TYR A 191 7.86 10.53 16.13
C TYR A 191 8.98 9.92 15.32
N TYR A 192 8.60 8.99 14.44
CA TYR A 192 9.43 8.53 13.33
C TYR A 192 9.16 9.38 12.09
N PHE A 193 10.20 9.72 11.40
CA PHE A 193 10.17 10.34 10.07
C PHE A 193 10.67 9.33 9.05
N TYR A 194 9.90 9.10 7.99
CA TYR A 194 10.22 8.19 6.89
C TYR A 194 10.34 8.99 5.60
N TYR A 195 11.46 8.90 4.91
CA TYR A 195 11.59 9.44 3.57
C TYR A 195 11.45 8.33 2.54
N GLY A 196 10.62 8.57 1.51
CA GLY A 196 10.52 7.75 0.31
C GLY A 196 10.03 8.62 -0.85
N PRO A 197 10.70 8.62 -2.01
CA PRO A 197 10.25 9.38 -3.17
C PRO A 197 8.85 8.97 -3.64
N THR A 198 8.43 7.74 -3.35
CA THR A 198 7.09 7.22 -3.60
C THR A 198 6.38 6.83 -2.31
N PRO A 199 5.04 6.77 -2.30
CA PRO A 199 4.29 6.24 -1.16
C PRO A 199 4.71 4.82 -0.77
N LYS A 200 5.07 3.99 -1.74
CA LYS A 200 5.53 2.62 -1.52
C LYS A 200 6.75 2.57 -0.61
N GLU A 201 7.77 3.34 -0.90
CA GLU A 201 9.01 3.38 -0.10
C GLU A 201 8.77 3.90 1.32
N VAL A 202 7.85 4.87 1.49
CA VAL A 202 7.47 5.35 2.84
C VAL A 202 6.80 4.24 3.66
N PHE A 203 5.96 3.42 3.03
CA PHE A 203 5.32 2.29 3.70
C PHE A 203 6.33 1.17 4.02
N GLU A 204 7.27 0.87 3.12
CA GLU A 204 8.36 -0.08 3.38
C GLU A 204 9.21 0.37 4.58
N GLU A 205 9.61 1.64 4.65
CA GLU A 205 10.36 2.19 5.79
C GLU A 205 9.56 2.11 7.10
N HIS A 206 8.26 2.39 7.07
CA HIS A 206 7.42 2.30 8.25
C HIS A 206 7.23 0.87 8.72
N ASN A 207 6.86 -0.05 7.84
CA ASN A 207 6.53 -1.42 8.20
C ASN A 207 7.77 -2.30 8.39
N GLY A 208 8.94 -1.89 7.89
CA GLY A 208 10.24 -2.48 8.20
C GLY A 208 10.69 -2.26 9.65
N GLN A 209 9.99 -1.39 10.41
CA GLN A 209 10.26 -1.17 11.82
C GLN A 209 9.45 -2.16 12.68
N PRO A 210 9.88 -2.45 13.92
CA PRO A 210 9.17 -3.37 14.81
C PRO A 210 7.86 -2.78 15.37
N HIS A 211 7.12 -2.06 14.54
CA HIS A 211 5.78 -1.60 14.85
C HIS A 211 4.81 -2.74 14.63
N HIS A 212 4.15 -3.17 15.69
CA HIS A 212 3.16 -4.23 15.60
C HIS A 212 1.90 -3.70 14.90
N THR A 213 1.67 -4.17 13.69
CA THR A 213 0.40 -3.98 13.03
C THR A 213 -0.60 -5.00 13.59
N GLU A 214 -1.38 -4.57 14.57
CA GLU A 214 -2.41 -5.44 15.16
C GLU A 214 -3.61 -5.59 14.22
N PRO A 215 -4.17 -6.79 14.11
CA PRO A 215 -5.43 -6.99 13.41
C PRO A 215 -6.54 -6.18 14.06
N TRP A 216 -7.38 -5.54 13.24
CA TRP A 216 -8.47 -4.69 13.73
C TRP A 216 -9.80 -5.07 13.11
N MET A 217 -10.89 -4.93 13.88
CA MET A 217 -12.25 -5.19 13.42
C MET A 217 -12.77 -4.00 12.61
N VAL A 218 -13.19 -4.26 11.39
CA VAL A 218 -13.72 -3.23 10.46
C VAL A 218 -15.04 -2.65 10.97
N SER A 219 -15.90 -3.48 11.55
CA SER A 219 -17.18 -3.06 12.13
C SER A 219 -17.50 -3.90 13.35
N THR A 220 -18.07 -3.27 14.34
CA THR A 220 -18.63 -3.89 15.55
C THR A 220 -20.17 -3.82 15.59
N GLU A 221 -20.79 -3.46 14.48
CA GLU A 221 -22.25 -3.36 14.36
C GLU A 221 -22.92 -4.70 14.53
N ARG A 222 -24.02 -4.75 15.27
CA ARG A 222 -24.78 -5.97 15.52
C ARG A 222 -25.54 -6.48 14.29
N PHE A 223 -26.01 -5.56 13.44
CA PHE A 223 -26.81 -5.86 12.25
C PHE A 223 -26.17 -5.24 11.00
N GLY A 224 -26.04 -6.04 9.96
CA GLY A 224 -25.56 -5.57 8.67
C GLY A 224 -26.63 -4.76 7.93
N SER A 225 -26.19 -3.66 7.33
CA SER A 225 -27.00 -2.79 6.48
C SER A 225 -26.15 -2.32 5.28
N TRP A 226 -26.78 -1.71 4.29
CA TRP A 226 -26.06 -1.07 3.18
C TRP A 226 -25.12 0.02 3.69
N ALA A 227 -25.54 0.80 4.68
CA ALA A 227 -24.70 1.82 5.29
C ALA A 227 -23.49 1.23 6.00
N THR A 228 -23.66 0.12 6.73
CA THR A 228 -22.56 -0.61 7.38
C THR A 228 -21.58 -1.19 6.34
N LEU A 229 -22.12 -1.76 5.25
CA LEU A 229 -21.28 -2.31 4.16
C LEU A 229 -20.42 -1.21 3.52
N LYS A 230 -21.03 -0.08 3.19
CA LYS A 230 -20.37 1.10 2.64
C LYS A 230 -19.28 1.64 3.59
N ALA A 231 -19.61 1.82 4.86
CA ALA A 231 -18.67 2.25 5.87
C ALA A 231 -17.50 1.27 6.04
N SER A 232 -17.77 -0.03 5.98
CA SER A 232 -16.76 -1.07 6.07
C SER A 232 -15.76 -1.00 4.89
N LEU A 233 -16.27 -0.85 3.67
CA LEU A 233 -15.43 -0.68 2.49
C LEU A 233 -14.49 0.52 2.64
N TRP A 234 -15.03 1.70 2.98
CA TRP A 234 -14.21 2.90 3.17
C TRP A 234 -13.18 2.74 4.29
N LYS A 235 -13.57 2.15 5.43
CA LYS A 235 -12.64 1.90 6.54
C LYS A 235 -11.48 1.01 6.14
N ILE A 236 -11.72 -0.05 5.36
CA ILE A 236 -10.66 -0.95 4.89
C ILE A 236 -9.69 -0.21 3.98
N VAL A 237 -10.22 0.51 2.99
CA VAL A 237 -9.40 1.24 2.01
C VAL A 237 -8.63 2.41 2.68
N GLN A 238 -9.27 3.17 3.56
CA GLN A 238 -8.62 4.22 4.36
C GLN A 238 -7.59 3.63 5.33
N GLY A 239 -7.89 2.48 5.96
CA GLY A 239 -6.97 1.79 6.84
C GLY A 239 -5.70 1.34 6.12
N SER A 240 -5.82 0.83 4.90
CA SER A 240 -4.66 0.49 4.06
C SER A 240 -3.78 1.70 3.77
N MET A 241 -4.36 2.91 3.58
CA MET A 241 -3.61 4.16 3.43
C MET A 241 -3.01 4.68 4.74
N SER A 242 -3.37 4.08 5.87
CA SER A 242 -2.96 4.48 7.22
C SER A 242 -2.03 3.46 7.89
N ALA A 243 -1.40 2.58 7.11
CA ALA A 243 -0.62 1.43 7.59
C ALA A 243 -1.39 0.47 8.52
N SER A 244 -2.73 0.57 8.58
CA SER A 244 -3.61 -0.37 9.28
C SER A 244 -3.98 -1.50 8.32
N ILE A 245 -3.04 -2.42 8.08
CA ILE A 245 -3.02 -3.34 6.94
C ILE A 245 -3.65 -4.71 7.19
N LEU A 246 -4.12 -5.00 8.40
CA LEU A 246 -4.73 -6.29 8.76
C LEU A 246 -6.20 -6.15 9.18
N PRO A 247 -7.11 -5.76 8.27
CA PRO A 247 -8.54 -5.68 8.59
C PRO A 247 -9.13 -7.08 8.81
N ILE A 248 -10.02 -7.20 9.79
CA ILE A 248 -10.87 -8.37 9.99
C ILE A 248 -12.30 -7.97 9.63
N PHE A 249 -12.88 -8.60 8.61
CA PHE A 249 -14.26 -8.37 8.20
C PHE A 249 -15.18 -9.44 8.76
N ASP A 250 -16.14 -9.04 9.60
CA ASP A 250 -17.13 -9.96 10.17
C ASP A 250 -18.39 -10.03 9.30
N LEU A 251 -18.70 -11.23 8.84
CA LEU A 251 -19.92 -11.52 8.06
C LEU A 251 -21.13 -11.84 8.93
N ALA A 252 -20.95 -12.09 10.23
CA ALA A 252 -22.07 -12.46 11.13
C ALA A 252 -23.19 -11.40 11.17
N PRO A 253 -22.94 -10.09 11.15
CA PRO A 253 -23.99 -9.07 11.09
C PRO A 253 -24.92 -9.21 9.88
N TYR A 254 -24.46 -9.81 8.79
CA TYR A 254 -25.23 -9.96 7.54
C TYR A 254 -26.05 -11.24 7.46
N ASN A 255 -25.97 -12.16 8.45
CA ASN A 255 -26.68 -13.46 8.43
C ASN A 255 -28.21 -13.33 8.28
N THR A 256 -28.79 -12.25 8.80
CA THR A 256 -30.23 -11.98 8.73
C THR A 256 -30.60 -10.89 7.72
N ALA A 257 -29.62 -10.37 6.98
CA ALA A 257 -29.85 -9.33 5.98
C ALA A 257 -30.56 -9.88 4.73
N PRO A 258 -31.19 -9.04 3.90
CA PRO A 258 -31.72 -9.46 2.60
C PRO A 258 -30.66 -10.13 1.72
N ALA A 259 -31.09 -11.09 0.89
CA ALA A 259 -30.18 -11.93 0.10
C ALA A 259 -29.20 -11.14 -0.79
N ASN A 260 -29.65 -10.03 -1.38
CA ASN A 260 -28.80 -9.15 -2.18
C ASN A 260 -27.70 -8.47 -1.34
N LEU A 261 -28.01 -8.00 -0.12
CA LEU A 261 -27.01 -7.43 0.79
C LEU A 261 -26.02 -8.50 1.29
N GLN A 262 -26.53 -9.71 1.60
CA GLN A 262 -25.66 -10.84 1.94
C GLN A 262 -24.68 -11.15 0.80
N ALA A 263 -25.15 -11.15 -0.46
CA ALA A 263 -24.29 -11.41 -1.62
C ALA A 263 -23.17 -10.36 -1.73
N ARG A 264 -23.48 -9.07 -1.56
CA ARG A 264 -22.49 -7.99 -1.59
C ARG A 264 -21.52 -8.04 -0.42
N ALA A 265 -21.99 -8.38 0.78
CA ALA A 265 -21.11 -8.58 1.94
C ALA A 265 -20.13 -9.75 1.72
N ARG A 266 -20.59 -10.86 1.11
CA ARG A 266 -19.72 -11.99 0.73
C ARG A 266 -18.68 -11.59 -0.32
N GLN A 267 -19.07 -10.79 -1.30
CA GLN A 267 -18.14 -10.27 -2.32
C GLN A 267 -17.03 -9.43 -1.67
N LEU A 268 -17.38 -8.49 -0.78
CA LEU A 268 -16.40 -7.70 -0.03
C LEU A 268 -15.53 -8.59 0.86
N GLY A 269 -16.14 -9.50 1.65
CA GLY A 269 -15.40 -10.43 2.51
C GLY A 269 -14.43 -11.33 1.74
N SER A 270 -14.74 -11.69 0.50
CA SER A 270 -13.86 -12.50 -0.36
C SER A 270 -12.54 -11.81 -0.71
N LEU A 271 -12.44 -10.50 -0.52
CA LEU A 271 -11.28 -9.68 -0.85
C LEU A 271 -10.41 -9.40 0.38
N VAL A 272 -10.85 -9.74 1.59
CA VAL A 272 -10.12 -9.47 2.83
C VAL A 272 -9.30 -10.70 3.23
N ALA A 273 -8.05 -10.49 3.66
CA ALA A 273 -7.16 -11.58 4.04
C ALA A 273 -7.68 -12.38 5.25
N ARG A 274 -8.36 -11.73 6.18
CA ARG A 274 -8.99 -12.34 7.36
C ARG A 274 -10.49 -12.07 7.38
N VAL A 275 -11.27 -13.12 7.39
CA VAL A 275 -12.74 -13.05 7.51
C VAL A 275 -13.18 -13.83 8.72
N GLN A 276 -13.94 -13.20 9.59
CA GLN A 276 -14.71 -13.90 10.59
C GLN A 276 -16.03 -14.31 9.95
N ALA A 277 -16.06 -15.52 9.40
CA ALA A 277 -17.23 -16.03 8.73
C ALA A 277 -18.24 -16.53 9.78
N GLY A 278 -19.40 -15.87 9.84
CA GLY A 278 -20.57 -16.46 10.50
C GLY A 278 -21.10 -17.65 9.70
N THR A 279 -22.42 -17.75 9.50
CA THR A 279 -23.05 -18.78 8.64
C THR A 279 -22.94 -18.43 7.13
N VAL A 280 -22.53 -17.24 6.80
CA VAL A 280 -22.37 -16.74 5.42
C VAL A 280 -21.02 -17.16 4.87
N GLY A 281 -21.00 -18.10 3.91
CA GLY A 281 -19.77 -18.56 3.26
C GLY A 281 -19.16 -17.51 2.31
N LEU A 282 -17.85 -17.63 2.03
CA LEU A 282 -17.15 -16.81 1.05
C LEU A 282 -17.59 -17.11 -0.40
N SER A 283 -17.38 -16.17 -1.30
CA SER A 283 -17.65 -16.37 -2.74
C SER A 283 -16.66 -17.37 -3.37
N GLY A 284 -17.06 -17.99 -4.48
CA GLY A 284 -16.18 -18.88 -5.25
C GLY A 284 -14.94 -18.19 -5.80
N PHE A 285 -15.01 -16.89 -6.05
CA PHE A 285 -13.88 -16.07 -6.52
C PHE A 285 -12.70 -16.06 -5.53
N ARG A 286 -12.96 -16.09 -4.21
CA ARG A 286 -11.88 -16.18 -3.20
C ARG A 286 -11.03 -17.44 -3.35
N LYS A 287 -11.65 -18.58 -3.68
CA LYS A 287 -10.91 -19.84 -3.88
C LYS A 287 -10.00 -19.80 -5.11
N GLN A 288 -10.39 -19.05 -6.14
CA GLN A 288 -9.56 -18.86 -7.32
C GLN A 288 -8.36 -17.93 -7.05
N LEU A 289 -8.43 -17.12 -5.98
CA LEU A 289 -7.40 -16.17 -5.59
C LEU A 289 -6.50 -16.68 -4.45
N ASP A 290 -6.55 -17.95 -4.06
CA ASP A 290 -5.79 -18.42 -2.89
C ASP A 290 -4.27 -18.26 -3.07
N THR A 291 -3.71 -18.65 -4.23
CA THR A 291 -2.28 -18.45 -4.52
C THR A 291 -1.93 -16.97 -4.68
N PHE A 292 -2.79 -16.18 -5.33
CA PHE A 292 -2.64 -14.73 -5.46
C PHE A 292 -2.54 -14.06 -4.07
N TYR A 293 -3.51 -14.36 -3.20
CA TYR A 293 -3.51 -13.83 -1.83
C TYR A 293 -2.32 -14.29 -1.00
N GLY A 294 -1.93 -15.56 -1.12
CA GLY A 294 -0.77 -16.09 -0.43
C GLY A 294 0.49 -15.32 -0.78
N SER A 295 0.69 -14.98 -2.06
CA SER A 295 1.83 -14.22 -2.55
C SER A 295 1.84 -12.79 -2.00
N TYR A 296 0.70 -12.09 -2.04
CA TYR A 296 0.60 -10.73 -1.49
C TYR A 296 0.64 -10.67 0.04
N VAL A 297 0.14 -11.69 0.74
CA VAL A 297 0.32 -11.78 2.21
C VAL A 297 1.77 -12.00 2.60
N ALA A 298 2.54 -12.74 1.80
CA ALA A 298 3.97 -12.88 2.01
C ALA A 298 4.71 -11.55 1.77
N GLU A 299 4.35 -10.82 0.71
CA GLU A 299 4.88 -9.47 0.46
C GLU A 299 4.54 -8.49 1.59
N LEU A 300 3.32 -8.57 2.12
CA LEU A 300 2.91 -7.81 3.30
C LEU A 300 3.80 -8.11 4.52
N GLN A 301 4.16 -9.37 4.73
CA GLN A 301 5.03 -9.79 5.85
C GLN A 301 6.49 -9.37 5.64
N ASP A 302 6.97 -9.37 4.40
CA ASP A 302 8.34 -9.03 4.04
C ASP A 302 8.58 -7.52 3.94
N ARG A 303 7.67 -6.81 3.28
CA ARG A 303 7.80 -5.38 2.94
C ARG A 303 6.79 -4.46 3.60
N GLY A 304 5.79 -5.01 4.30
CA GLY A 304 4.72 -4.23 4.91
C GLY A 304 3.73 -3.60 3.93
N PHE A 305 3.69 -4.09 2.69
CA PHE A 305 2.75 -3.60 1.68
C PHE A 305 1.36 -4.15 1.94
N PRO A 306 0.31 -3.31 1.96
CA PRO A 306 -1.07 -3.80 2.07
C PRO A 306 -1.44 -4.59 0.81
N VAL A 307 -2.24 -5.66 0.96
CA VAL A 307 -2.82 -6.40 -0.18
C VAL A 307 -3.80 -5.53 -0.99
N TRP A 308 -4.43 -4.58 -0.33
CA TRP A 308 -5.30 -3.57 -0.93
C TRP A 308 -4.52 -2.28 -1.11
N HIS A 309 -4.32 -1.87 -2.35
CA HIS A 309 -3.66 -0.61 -2.66
C HIS A 309 -4.72 0.47 -2.93
N PRO A 310 -4.95 1.42 -2.02
CA PRO A 310 -5.74 2.61 -2.33
C PRO A 310 -5.22 3.30 -3.59
N LEU A 311 -6.09 3.90 -4.39
CA LEU A 311 -5.66 4.53 -5.65
C LEU A 311 -4.55 5.59 -5.46
N PRO A 312 -4.54 6.43 -4.40
CA PRO A 312 -3.41 7.34 -4.15
C PRO A 312 -2.07 6.66 -3.85
N LEU A 313 -2.09 5.42 -3.34
CA LEU A 313 -0.87 4.63 -3.12
C LEU A 313 -0.32 4.09 -4.44
N GLN A 314 -1.20 3.59 -5.31
CA GLN A 314 -0.82 2.97 -6.58
C GLN A 314 -0.59 3.99 -7.71
N PHE A 315 -1.33 5.09 -7.70
CA PHE A 315 -1.32 6.16 -8.71
C PHE A 315 -1.17 7.52 -8.02
N PRO A 316 0.01 7.84 -7.42
CA PRO A 316 0.19 9.05 -6.59
C PRO A 316 -0.02 10.36 -7.36
N ASP A 317 0.17 10.35 -8.69
CA ASP A 317 -0.01 11.51 -9.56
C ASP A 317 -1.46 11.66 -10.08
N ASP A 318 -2.35 10.76 -9.69
CA ASP A 318 -3.76 10.78 -10.11
C ASP A 318 -4.64 11.47 -9.07
N ALA A 319 -4.85 12.77 -9.23
CA ALA A 319 -5.66 13.57 -8.31
C ALA A 319 -7.15 13.15 -8.30
N GLU A 320 -7.67 12.57 -9.39
CA GLU A 320 -9.04 12.03 -9.40
C GLU A 320 -9.12 10.72 -8.64
N GLY A 321 -8.13 9.83 -8.81
CA GLY A 321 -8.02 8.58 -8.07
C GLY A 321 -8.05 8.79 -6.55
N ALA A 322 -7.47 9.90 -6.06
CA ALA A 322 -7.49 10.25 -4.64
C ALA A 322 -8.90 10.60 -4.06
N ARG A 323 -9.93 10.69 -4.90
CA ARG A 323 -11.32 10.95 -4.49
C ARG A 323 -12.16 9.68 -4.37
N HIS A 324 -11.60 8.52 -4.74
CA HIS A 324 -12.30 7.25 -4.80
C HIS A 324 -11.83 6.27 -3.71
N ALA A 325 -12.31 6.47 -2.46
CA ALA A 325 -12.06 5.51 -1.38
C ALA A 325 -12.99 4.28 -1.43
N ASP A 326 -13.76 4.12 -2.48
CA ASP A 326 -14.68 3.02 -2.75
C ASP A 326 -14.18 2.09 -3.86
N GLU A 327 -12.98 2.36 -4.36
CA GLU A 327 -12.24 1.56 -5.34
C GLU A 327 -10.79 1.39 -4.89
N PHE A 328 -10.17 0.28 -5.25
CA PHE A 328 -8.80 -0.02 -4.87
C PHE A 328 -8.20 -1.04 -5.83
N MET A 329 -6.87 -1.09 -5.87
CA MET A 329 -6.17 -2.20 -6.50
C MET A 329 -6.08 -3.37 -5.52
N LEU A 330 -6.30 -4.57 -6.00
CA LEU A 330 -5.95 -5.82 -5.35
C LEU A 330 -4.62 -6.27 -5.94
N GLY A 331 -3.56 -6.13 -5.15
CA GLY A 331 -2.22 -6.17 -5.67
C GLY A 331 -1.96 -5.07 -6.72
N ASP A 332 -1.02 -5.32 -7.59
CA ASP A 332 -0.69 -4.43 -8.71
C ASP A 332 -1.53 -4.71 -9.97
N GLU A 333 -2.31 -5.80 -9.98
CA GLU A 333 -2.94 -6.38 -11.17
C GLU A 333 -4.39 -5.99 -11.38
N MET A 334 -5.19 -5.90 -10.32
CA MET A 334 -6.65 -5.82 -10.45
C MET A 334 -7.24 -4.61 -9.74
N LEU A 335 -7.98 -3.78 -10.46
CA LEU A 335 -8.86 -2.79 -9.87
C LEU A 335 -10.19 -3.43 -9.49
N ILE A 336 -10.58 -3.23 -8.25
CA ILE A 336 -11.82 -3.74 -7.66
C ILE A 336 -12.76 -2.58 -7.34
N ALA A 337 -14.01 -2.72 -7.74
CA ALA A 337 -15.04 -1.71 -7.53
C ALA A 337 -16.31 -2.33 -6.91
N PRO A 338 -16.35 -2.63 -5.59
CA PRO A 338 -17.48 -3.31 -4.96
C PRO A 338 -18.77 -2.50 -5.06
N ILE A 339 -19.91 -3.16 -5.30
CA ILE A 339 -21.24 -2.54 -5.21
C ILE A 339 -21.67 -2.57 -3.75
N TYR A 340 -21.86 -1.42 -3.16
CA TYR A 340 -22.14 -1.21 -1.73
C TYR A 340 -23.46 -0.47 -1.47
N GLU A 341 -24.29 -0.34 -2.50
CA GLU A 341 -25.63 0.24 -2.44
C GLU A 341 -26.66 -0.73 -3.06
N PRO A 342 -27.98 -0.56 -2.78
CA PRO A 342 -28.99 -1.38 -3.41
C PRO A 342 -28.94 -1.30 -4.94
N GLY A 343 -29.01 -2.46 -5.59
CA GLY A 343 -28.97 -2.57 -7.05
C GLY A 343 -27.76 -3.31 -7.59
N GLU A 344 -27.58 -3.24 -8.89
CA GLU A 344 -26.53 -3.94 -9.63
C GLU A 344 -25.64 -2.99 -10.46
N THR A 345 -25.86 -1.69 -10.30
CA THR A 345 -25.20 -0.65 -11.12
C THR A 345 -24.36 0.27 -10.26
N ARG A 346 -23.14 0.58 -10.70
CA ARG A 346 -22.31 1.64 -10.13
C ARG A 346 -21.46 2.34 -11.17
N SER A 347 -21.04 3.57 -10.83
CA SER A 347 -19.98 4.29 -11.52
C SER A 347 -18.62 3.76 -11.04
N VAL A 348 -17.67 3.55 -11.95
CA VAL A 348 -16.31 3.08 -11.70
C VAL A 348 -15.33 4.03 -12.37
N TYR A 349 -14.37 4.53 -11.63
CA TYR A 349 -13.25 5.28 -12.16
C TYR A 349 -12.11 4.33 -12.54
N LEU A 350 -11.63 4.41 -13.77
CA LEU A 350 -10.48 3.67 -14.26
C LEU A 350 -9.30 4.64 -14.40
N PRO A 351 -8.22 4.51 -13.63
CA PRO A 351 -7.01 5.31 -13.76
C PRO A 351 -6.34 5.18 -15.15
N ARG A 352 -5.29 5.96 -15.39
CA ARG A 352 -4.54 5.89 -16.65
C ARG A 352 -4.04 4.47 -16.93
N GLY A 353 -4.34 3.94 -18.12
CA GLY A 353 -3.98 2.59 -18.57
C GLY A 353 -5.05 1.99 -19.47
N VAL A 354 -4.92 0.71 -19.75
CA VAL A 354 -5.96 -0.09 -20.40
C VAL A 354 -6.42 -1.13 -19.38
N TRP A 355 -7.72 -1.26 -19.23
CA TRP A 355 -8.38 -2.07 -18.22
C TRP A 355 -9.31 -3.07 -18.86
N THR A 356 -9.15 -4.34 -18.58
CA THR A 356 -10.02 -5.40 -19.08
C THR A 356 -10.97 -5.85 -17.99
N ASN A 357 -12.27 -5.70 -18.20
CA ASN A 357 -13.29 -6.25 -17.31
C ASN A 357 -13.25 -7.78 -17.37
N LEU A 358 -13.01 -8.44 -16.23
CA LEU A 358 -12.83 -9.89 -16.18
C LEU A 358 -14.12 -10.67 -16.48
N GLU A 359 -15.30 -10.08 -16.29
CA GLU A 359 -16.58 -10.74 -16.57
C GLU A 359 -16.94 -10.68 -18.07
N THR A 360 -16.73 -9.52 -18.69
CA THR A 360 -17.16 -9.29 -20.08
C THR A 360 -16.05 -9.37 -21.12
N ASN A 361 -14.80 -9.45 -20.67
CA ASN A 361 -13.60 -9.34 -21.49
C ASN A 361 -13.52 -8.01 -22.29
N ALA A 362 -14.28 -6.99 -21.91
CA ALA A 362 -14.25 -5.70 -22.57
C ALA A 362 -13.05 -4.86 -22.09
N ALA A 363 -12.29 -4.31 -23.04
CA ALA A 363 -11.16 -3.43 -22.74
C ALA A 363 -11.60 -1.95 -22.77
N THR A 364 -11.18 -1.17 -21.78
CA THR A 364 -11.45 0.27 -21.66
C THR A 364 -10.15 1.02 -21.39
N LYS A 365 -9.93 2.12 -22.12
CA LYS A 365 -8.78 3.00 -21.90
C LYS A 365 -9.14 4.07 -20.87
N GLY A 366 -8.36 4.15 -19.80
CA GLY A 366 -8.41 5.21 -18.81
C GLY A 366 -7.43 6.37 -19.11
N PRO A 367 -7.54 7.55 -18.40
CA PRO A 367 -8.52 7.75 -17.34
C PRO A 367 -9.93 7.86 -17.88
N ALA A 368 -10.90 7.20 -17.26
CA ALA A 368 -12.29 7.21 -17.67
C ALA A 368 -13.22 6.84 -16.51
N THR A 369 -14.40 7.41 -16.49
CA THR A 369 -15.47 6.94 -15.60
C THR A 369 -16.50 6.19 -16.44
N ILE A 370 -16.80 4.95 -16.06
CA ILE A 370 -17.75 4.08 -16.74
C ILE A 370 -18.88 3.65 -15.81
N THR A 371 -20.00 3.27 -16.42
CA THR A 371 -21.10 2.63 -15.67
C THR A 371 -21.03 1.12 -15.86
N VAL A 372 -21.04 0.39 -14.75
CA VAL A 372 -21.05 -1.09 -14.73
C VAL A 372 -22.37 -1.57 -14.13
N THR A 373 -23.00 -2.54 -14.79
CA THR A 373 -24.20 -3.22 -14.28
C THR A 373 -23.92 -4.72 -14.24
N THR A 374 -23.88 -5.28 -13.04
CA THR A 374 -23.58 -6.71 -12.85
C THR A 374 -24.06 -7.20 -11.48
N PRO A 375 -24.56 -8.44 -11.36
CA PRO A 375 -24.75 -9.10 -10.07
C PRO A 375 -23.43 -9.53 -9.44
N SER A 376 -22.36 -9.59 -10.23
CA SER A 376 -21.01 -10.01 -9.81
C SER A 376 -20.24 -8.87 -9.13
N LEU A 377 -19.02 -9.14 -8.72
CA LEU A 377 -18.07 -8.14 -8.27
C LEU A 377 -17.38 -7.52 -9.50
N PRO A 378 -17.47 -6.21 -9.73
CA PRO A 378 -16.72 -5.57 -10.80
C PRO A 378 -15.21 -5.67 -10.57
N VAL A 379 -14.50 -6.33 -11.47
CA VAL A 379 -13.05 -6.53 -11.44
C VAL A 379 -12.47 -6.20 -12.81
N PHE A 380 -11.40 -5.40 -12.81
CA PHE A 380 -10.71 -4.98 -14.01
C PHE A 380 -9.22 -5.31 -13.90
N ALA A 381 -8.70 -6.13 -14.81
CA ALA A 381 -7.27 -6.36 -14.89
C ALA A 381 -6.57 -5.21 -15.65
N ARG A 382 -5.41 -4.80 -15.13
CA ARG A 382 -4.58 -3.78 -15.74
C ARG A 382 -3.77 -4.38 -16.90
N ASN A 383 -3.53 -3.61 -17.95
CA ASN A 383 -2.59 -4.03 -19.00
C ASN A 383 -1.17 -4.24 -18.43
N GLY A 384 -0.52 -5.31 -18.85
CA GLY A 384 0.74 -5.82 -18.30
C GLY A 384 0.54 -6.80 -17.14
N ALA A 385 -0.66 -6.92 -16.57
CA ALA A 385 -0.90 -7.83 -15.45
C ALA A 385 -0.80 -9.30 -15.86
N ILE A 386 -0.26 -10.10 -14.95
CA ILE A 386 -0.43 -11.55 -14.91
C ILE A 386 -1.26 -11.87 -13.68
N VAL A 387 -2.47 -12.37 -13.86
CA VAL A 387 -3.38 -12.72 -12.77
C VAL A 387 -3.43 -14.24 -12.63
N PRO A 388 -2.82 -14.84 -11.60
CA PRO A 388 -2.95 -16.25 -11.33
C PRO A 388 -4.32 -16.55 -10.74
N LEU A 389 -5.01 -17.52 -11.32
CA LEU A 389 -6.28 -18.03 -10.83
C LEU A 389 -6.19 -19.54 -10.60
N ASP A 390 -6.38 -19.96 -9.36
CA ASP A 390 -6.39 -21.38 -9.01
C ASP A 390 -7.57 -22.07 -9.66
N ALA A 391 -7.33 -23.21 -10.30
CA ALA A 391 -8.31 -24.07 -10.93
C ALA A 391 -8.32 -25.45 -10.28
N ALA A 392 -9.37 -26.24 -10.51
CA ALA A 392 -9.49 -27.59 -9.96
C ALA A 392 -8.34 -28.52 -10.38
N THR A 393 -7.73 -28.27 -11.51
CA THR A 393 -6.64 -29.10 -12.10
C THR A 393 -5.47 -28.24 -12.54
N GLY A 394 -4.95 -27.38 -11.67
CA GLY A 394 -3.78 -26.57 -12.01
C GLY A 394 -4.01 -25.08 -11.78
N MET A 395 -3.36 -24.25 -12.58
CA MET A 395 -3.40 -22.80 -12.43
C MET A 395 -3.59 -22.10 -13.78
N GLY A 396 -4.55 -21.19 -13.83
CA GLY A 396 -4.68 -20.23 -14.92
C GLY A 396 -3.73 -19.06 -14.71
N LEU A 397 -2.97 -18.69 -15.74
CA LEU A 397 -2.17 -17.45 -15.76
C LEU A 397 -2.77 -16.53 -16.81
N HIS A 398 -3.57 -15.57 -16.36
CA HIS A 398 -4.24 -14.62 -17.23
C HIS A 398 -3.33 -13.43 -17.49
N TYR A 399 -2.87 -13.27 -18.71
CA TYR A 399 -2.01 -12.17 -19.13
C TYR A 399 -2.76 -11.18 -20.02
N PHE A 400 -2.63 -9.89 -19.71
CA PHE A 400 -3.28 -8.78 -20.41
C PHE A 400 -2.21 -7.94 -21.14
N PRO A 401 -1.91 -8.21 -22.43
CA PRO A 401 -0.82 -7.59 -23.15
C PRO A 401 -0.92 -6.07 -23.25
N ASN A 402 0.10 -5.45 -23.76
CA ASN A 402 0.53 -4.10 -24.07
C ASN A 402 1.78 -3.67 -23.31
N ASN A 403 2.06 -4.24 -22.16
CA ASN A 403 3.32 -4.11 -21.42
C ASN A 403 3.78 -5.50 -21.01
N GLY A 404 5.07 -5.67 -20.73
CA GLY A 404 5.57 -6.85 -20.05
C GLY A 404 4.94 -6.98 -18.66
N GLY A 405 4.87 -8.20 -18.16
CA GLY A 405 4.35 -8.51 -16.82
C GLY A 405 5.15 -9.60 -16.14
N GLU A 406 5.10 -9.60 -14.82
CA GLU A 406 5.66 -10.64 -13.97
C GLU A 406 4.76 -10.89 -12.78
N PHE A 407 4.80 -12.10 -12.24
CA PHE A 407 4.13 -12.44 -11.00
C PHE A 407 4.92 -13.52 -10.24
N PHE A 408 5.12 -13.30 -8.94
CA PHE A 408 5.80 -14.23 -8.03
C PHE A 408 4.77 -15.06 -7.27
N LEU A 409 4.70 -16.35 -7.57
CA LEU A 409 3.75 -17.29 -6.98
C LEU A 409 4.38 -17.94 -5.75
N LEU A 410 3.85 -17.67 -4.56
CA LEU A 410 4.31 -18.32 -3.33
C LEU A 410 3.97 -19.82 -3.35
N GLU A 411 4.96 -20.68 -3.10
CA GLU A 411 4.84 -22.14 -3.18
C GLU A 411 4.84 -22.83 -1.81
N GLY A 412 4.00 -22.35 -0.88
CA GLY A 412 3.77 -22.99 0.42
C GLY A 412 4.67 -22.50 1.53
N ASP A 413 5.98 -22.53 1.40
CA ASP A 413 6.91 -22.00 2.39
C ASP A 413 7.32 -20.55 2.04
N LEU A 414 7.41 -19.70 3.04
CA LEU A 414 7.94 -18.34 2.93
C LEU A 414 9.35 -18.41 2.34
N ALA A 415 9.57 -17.78 1.20
CA ALA A 415 10.82 -17.70 0.44
C ALA A 415 10.97 -18.67 -0.76
N VAL A 416 10.00 -19.49 -1.09
CA VAL A 416 10.00 -20.28 -2.30
C VAL A 416 8.95 -19.76 -3.28
N TYR A 417 9.41 -19.18 -4.39
CA TYR A 417 8.53 -18.59 -5.40
C TYR A 417 8.75 -19.21 -6.78
N SER A 418 7.66 -19.61 -7.43
CA SER A 418 7.64 -19.76 -8.87
C SER A 418 7.45 -18.39 -9.52
N GLN A 419 8.01 -18.19 -10.72
CA GLN A 419 7.91 -16.92 -11.43
C GLN A 419 7.16 -17.13 -12.76
N ALA A 420 6.20 -16.28 -13.02
CA ALA A 420 5.53 -16.15 -14.30
C ALA A 420 5.91 -14.80 -14.92
N HIS A 421 6.40 -14.84 -16.16
CA HIS A 421 6.84 -13.65 -16.88
C HIS A 421 6.25 -13.63 -18.29
N ALA A 422 5.89 -12.45 -18.78
CA ALA A 422 5.41 -12.23 -20.13
C ALA A 422 6.07 -11.00 -20.74
N ALA A 423 6.64 -11.13 -21.93
CA ALA A 423 7.32 -10.06 -22.65
C ALA A 423 6.76 -9.95 -24.07
N PRO A 424 5.96 -8.90 -24.37
CA PRO A 424 5.48 -8.62 -25.71
C PRO A 424 6.58 -7.95 -26.53
N ALA A 425 6.71 -8.36 -27.80
CA ALA A 425 7.51 -7.72 -28.84
C ALA A 425 6.59 -7.36 -30.02
N LEU A 426 7.16 -6.83 -31.11
CA LEU A 426 6.36 -6.34 -32.25
C LEU A 426 5.54 -7.46 -32.89
N ASP A 427 6.13 -8.61 -33.07
CA ASP A 427 5.62 -9.78 -33.81
C ASP A 427 5.51 -11.04 -32.95
N MET A 428 5.83 -10.95 -31.68
CA MET A 428 5.92 -12.09 -30.77
C MET A 428 5.50 -11.72 -29.35
N VAL A 429 4.93 -12.69 -28.63
CA VAL A 429 4.83 -12.64 -27.17
C VAL A 429 5.57 -13.84 -26.60
N ARG A 430 6.52 -13.58 -25.71
CA ARG A 430 7.23 -14.62 -24.95
C ARG A 430 6.55 -14.78 -23.59
N LEU A 431 6.16 -16.00 -23.26
CA LEU A 431 5.65 -16.40 -21.96
C LEU A 431 6.67 -17.32 -21.29
N GLU A 432 6.94 -17.11 -20.03
CA GLU A 432 7.94 -17.86 -19.29
C GLU A 432 7.42 -18.25 -17.92
N ILE A 433 7.71 -19.47 -17.48
CA ILE A 433 7.42 -19.97 -16.14
C ILE A 433 8.68 -20.63 -15.60
N GLU A 434 9.20 -20.13 -14.50
CA GLU A 434 10.16 -20.83 -13.65
C GLU A 434 9.38 -21.49 -12.52
N SER A 435 9.18 -22.82 -12.57
CA SER A 435 8.33 -23.51 -11.60
C SER A 435 9.14 -24.15 -10.48
N LYS A 436 8.77 -23.92 -9.24
CA LYS A 436 9.33 -24.59 -8.05
C LYS A 436 8.47 -25.77 -7.60
N LYS A 437 7.36 -26.05 -8.31
CA LYS A 437 6.41 -27.11 -7.99
C LYS A 437 5.91 -27.77 -9.27
N ASP A 438 5.71 -29.10 -9.24
CA ASP A 438 5.03 -29.78 -10.33
C ASP A 438 3.63 -29.24 -10.50
N ARG A 439 3.35 -28.61 -11.64
CA ARG A 439 2.05 -27.97 -11.88
C ARG A 439 1.66 -27.98 -13.35
N ASP A 440 0.36 -28.02 -13.56
CA ASP A 440 -0.29 -27.85 -14.86
C ASP A 440 -0.70 -26.38 -14.98
N TYR A 441 -0.10 -25.65 -15.90
CA TYR A 441 -0.39 -24.25 -16.15
C TYR A 441 -1.22 -24.09 -17.42
N GLN A 442 -2.18 -23.15 -17.36
CA GLN A 442 -2.89 -22.70 -18.55
C GLN A 442 -2.73 -21.19 -18.68
N TRP A 443 -1.90 -20.76 -19.62
CA TRP A 443 -1.88 -19.37 -20.02
C TRP A 443 -3.17 -19.01 -20.76
N VAL A 444 -3.73 -17.85 -20.41
CA VAL A 444 -4.83 -17.21 -21.12
C VAL A 444 -4.34 -15.81 -21.50
N VAL A 445 -3.96 -15.63 -22.75
CA VAL A 445 -3.48 -14.33 -23.25
C VAL A 445 -4.64 -13.61 -23.89
N HIS A 446 -5.01 -12.48 -23.29
CA HIS A 446 -6.20 -11.71 -23.67
C HIS A 446 -5.91 -10.72 -24.81
N HIS A 447 -6.93 -10.42 -25.61
CA HIS A 447 -6.91 -9.40 -26.66
C HIS A 447 -5.74 -9.50 -27.65
N VAL A 448 -5.42 -10.71 -28.05
CA VAL A 448 -4.40 -10.99 -29.08
C VAL A 448 -5.06 -11.47 -30.37
N GLU A 449 -4.41 -11.25 -31.49
CA GLU A 449 -4.78 -11.89 -32.75
C GLU A 449 -4.37 -13.38 -32.70
N LYS A 450 -4.89 -14.18 -33.62
CA LYS A 450 -4.50 -15.59 -33.71
C LYS A 450 -3.04 -15.71 -34.12
N PRO A 451 -2.16 -16.36 -33.32
CA PRO A 451 -0.77 -16.56 -33.72
C PRO A 451 -0.66 -17.53 -34.91
N LYS A 452 0.37 -17.36 -35.71
CA LYS A 452 0.73 -18.32 -36.77
C LYS A 452 1.29 -19.63 -36.21
N SER A 453 2.08 -19.49 -35.13
CA SER A 453 2.61 -20.65 -34.40
C SER A 453 2.72 -20.37 -32.92
N VAL A 454 2.67 -21.44 -32.13
CA VAL A 454 2.98 -21.46 -30.70
C VAL A 454 4.11 -22.47 -30.52
N GLU A 455 5.24 -22.02 -29.99
CA GLU A 455 6.48 -22.82 -29.97
C GLU A 455 7.06 -22.89 -28.54
N PHE A 456 7.59 -24.04 -28.21
CA PHE A 456 8.42 -24.30 -27.05
C PHE A 456 9.67 -25.05 -27.48
N ASP A 457 10.84 -24.52 -27.12
CA ASP A 457 12.13 -25.14 -27.43
C ASP A 457 12.22 -25.56 -28.93
N GLU A 458 11.91 -24.62 -29.84
CA GLU A 458 11.87 -24.78 -31.30
C GLU A 458 10.87 -25.82 -31.81
N LYS A 459 10.00 -26.37 -30.93
CA LYS A 459 8.97 -27.33 -31.31
C LYS A 459 7.60 -26.66 -31.29
N GLN A 460 6.85 -26.86 -32.38
CA GLN A 460 5.50 -26.31 -32.48
C GLN A 460 4.51 -27.06 -31.58
N TYR A 461 3.70 -26.29 -30.86
CA TYR A 461 2.53 -26.79 -30.13
C TYR A 461 1.38 -27.02 -31.08
N ARG A 462 0.61 -28.07 -30.82
CA ARG A 462 -0.55 -28.42 -31.65
C ARG A 462 -1.76 -27.54 -31.29
N GLU A 463 -2.40 -26.94 -32.29
CA GLU A 463 -3.72 -26.32 -32.15
C GLU A 463 -4.80 -27.38 -31.94
N VAL A 464 -5.76 -27.10 -31.03
CA VAL A 464 -6.97 -27.93 -30.81
C VAL A 464 -8.22 -27.12 -31.16
N ALA A 465 -9.34 -27.81 -31.42
CA ALA A 465 -10.55 -27.19 -31.92
C ALA A 465 -11.38 -26.46 -30.82
N GLU A 466 -11.17 -26.80 -29.55
CA GLU A 466 -11.94 -26.26 -28.45
C GLU A 466 -11.13 -26.28 -27.14
N VAL A 467 -11.51 -25.42 -26.19
CA VAL A 467 -10.81 -25.29 -24.90
C VAL A 467 -10.85 -26.60 -24.08
N ALA A 468 -11.91 -27.38 -24.20
CA ALA A 468 -12.05 -28.67 -23.50
C ALA A 468 -11.08 -29.75 -23.99
N ALA A 469 -10.53 -29.60 -25.20
CA ALA A 469 -9.53 -30.50 -25.78
C ALA A 469 -8.08 -30.13 -25.39
N LEU A 470 -7.87 -29.07 -24.62
CA LEU A 470 -6.54 -28.65 -24.18
C LEU A 470 -5.89 -29.70 -23.28
N LYS A 471 -4.66 -30.04 -23.61
CA LYS A 471 -3.76 -30.89 -22.83
C LYS A 471 -2.34 -30.37 -22.91
N ASP A 472 -1.41 -31.02 -22.25
CA ASP A 472 0.01 -30.63 -22.30
C ASP A 472 0.49 -30.35 -23.72
N ARG A 473 1.13 -29.21 -23.92
CA ARG A 473 1.69 -28.73 -25.19
C ARG A 473 0.68 -28.61 -26.33
N THR A 474 -0.51 -28.10 -25.99
CA THR A 474 -1.54 -27.72 -26.97
C THR A 474 -2.07 -26.31 -26.70
N TRP A 475 -2.62 -25.71 -27.73
CA TRP A 475 -3.20 -24.38 -27.66
C TRP A 475 -4.55 -24.30 -28.39
N TYR A 476 -5.35 -23.33 -28.00
CA TYR A 476 -6.65 -23.01 -28.58
C TYR A 476 -6.82 -21.50 -28.71
N TYR A 477 -7.33 -21.03 -29.81
CA TYR A 477 -7.66 -19.61 -30.00
C TYR A 477 -9.17 -19.39 -30.02
N ASP A 478 -9.65 -18.59 -29.06
CA ASP A 478 -11.02 -18.12 -29.03
C ASP A 478 -11.15 -16.86 -29.87
N ALA A 479 -11.67 -17.01 -31.08
CA ALA A 479 -11.83 -15.90 -32.02
C ALA A 479 -12.90 -14.89 -31.60
N ALA A 480 -13.88 -15.27 -30.78
CA ALA A 480 -14.94 -14.39 -30.29
C ALA A 480 -14.44 -13.44 -29.21
N LEU A 481 -13.60 -13.96 -28.31
CA LEU A 481 -13.00 -13.18 -27.21
C LEU A 481 -11.61 -12.64 -27.56
N LYS A 482 -11.00 -13.08 -28.67
CA LYS A 482 -9.60 -12.83 -29.03
C LYS A 482 -8.65 -13.26 -27.93
N ASN A 483 -8.93 -14.40 -27.33
CA ASN A 483 -8.10 -14.99 -26.27
C ASN A 483 -7.37 -16.23 -26.75
N LEU A 484 -6.08 -16.30 -26.45
CA LEU A 484 -5.26 -17.48 -26.71
C LEU A 484 -5.09 -18.29 -25.43
N HIS A 485 -5.38 -19.57 -25.49
CA HIS A 485 -5.19 -20.51 -24.39
C HIS A 485 -4.04 -21.45 -24.73
N VAL A 486 -3.02 -21.55 -23.86
CA VAL A 486 -1.89 -22.46 -24.02
C VAL A 486 -1.73 -23.29 -22.75
N ARG A 487 -1.71 -24.60 -22.85
CA ARG A 487 -1.56 -25.50 -21.70
C ARG A 487 -0.20 -26.17 -21.71
N VAL A 488 0.45 -26.18 -20.54
CA VAL A 488 1.77 -26.78 -20.35
C VAL A 488 1.90 -27.36 -18.95
N LYS A 489 2.54 -28.53 -18.84
CA LYS A 489 2.96 -29.12 -17.57
C LYS A 489 4.43 -28.81 -17.34
N VAL A 490 4.73 -28.20 -16.20
CA VAL A 490 6.09 -27.85 -15.80
C VAL A 490 6.41 -28.55 -14.48
N LYS A 491 7.59 -29.17 -14.41
CA LYS A 491 8.06 -29.84 -13.19
C LYS A 491 8.79 -28.86 -12.30
N ALA A 492 8.90 -29.21 -11.02
CA ALA A 492 9.67 -28.44 -10.06
C ALA A 492 11.13 -28.31 -10.51
N GLY A 493 11.65 -27.09 -10.56
CA GLY A 493 13.01 -26.78 -11.01
C GLY A 493 13.19 -26.69 -12.52
N GLU A 494 12.11 -26.79 -13.31
CA GLU A 494 12.14 -26.59 -14.76
C GLU A 494 11.66 -25.19 -15.14
N ASP A 495 12.30 -24.64 -16.18
CA ASP A 495 11.87 -23.43 -16.87
C ASP A 495 11.12 -23.81 -18.14
N CYS A 496 10.06 -23.10 -18.43
CA CYS A 496 9.28 -23.27 -19.64
C CYS A 496 9.10 -21.94 -20.37
N ILE A 497 9.63 -21.85 -21.58
CA ILE A 497 9.52 -20.67 -22.42
C ILE A 497 8.64 -20.99 -23.62
N ILE A 498 7.58 -20.20 -23.82
CA ILE A 498 6.63 -20.34 -24.93
C ILE A 498 6.69 -19.08 -25.77
N ASN A 499 6.93 -19.21 -27.06
CA ASN A 499 6.87 -18.11 -28.01
C ASN A 499 5.58 -18.18 -28.82
N LEU A 500 4.85 -17.08 -28.82
CA LEU A 500 3.64 -16.87 -29.63
C LEU A 500 4.04 -16.01 -30.82
N ASN A 501 4.10 -16.55 -32.02
CA ASN A 501 4.56 -15.84 -33.23
C ASN A 501 3.35 -15.36 -34.03
N PHE A 502 3.33 -14.08 -34.41
CA PHE A 502 2.22 -13.44 -35.12
C PHE A 502 2.55 -13.10 -36.59
N GLU A 503 3.83 -13.07 -37.00
CA GLU A 503 4.30 -12.90 -38.37
C GLU A 503 4.78 -14.19 -39.02
#